data_093bc0495ff6ddbb5303dd054eefbaf9
#
_entry.id   093bc0495ff6ddbb5303dd054eefbaf9
#
_cell.length_a   1.000
_cell.length_b   1.000
_cell.length_c   1.000
_cell.angle_alpha   90.00
_cell.angle_beta   90.00
_cell.angle_gamma   90.00
#
_symmetry.space_group_name_H-M   'P 1'
#
loop_
_entity.id
_entity.type
_entity.pdbx_description
1 polymer ?
#
loop_
_entity_poly.entity_id
_entity_poly.type
_entity_poly.pdbx_seq_one_letter_code
_entity_poly.pdbx_strand_id
1 'polypeptide(L)'
;MGGATFPCHVKLTPTKGTKPECVIINAVECEPYLTADHRLLLEKPDEILVGVDLIMKAVGVDKGYIGIENNKPDAIALLTEKAKAYPHIEVVPLQEKYPQGGEKQLIAAVTGREVPAPPALPINVGAVVQNVGTVFAIYEAVMKNKPLFERVITVTGKEVQNPSNLLARIGTPMNQLIEECGGLPENTGKVIGGGPMMGKALMNLDVPVCKG
;
A
#
# COMPACT_ATOMS: atom_id res chain seq x y z
N MET A 1 -8.47 2.74 1.46
CA MET A 1 -7.77 1.69 2.19
C MET A 1 -6.33 1.87 1.80
N GLY A 2 -5.35 1.86 2.62
CA GLY A 2 -3.95 2.13 2.29
C GLY A 2 -3.68 3.39 1.43
N GLY A 3 -2.49 3.94 1.48
CA GLY A 3 -2.17 5.17 0.78
C GLY A 3 -3.07 6.34 1.21
N ALA A 4 -3.54 7.13 0.26
CA ALA A 4 -4.39 8.30 0.51
C ALA A 4 -5.86 7.98 0.89
N THR A 5 -6.21 6.72 1.11
CA THR A 5 -7.56 6.25 1.49
C THR A 5 -8.71 6.60 0.52
N PHE A 6 -8.38 6.93 -0.72
CA PHE A 6 -9.41 7.21 -1.73
C PHE A 6 -10.27 5.96 -1.99
N PRO A 7 -11.60 6.09 -2.10
CA PRO A 7 -12.51 4.94 -2.23
C PRO A 7 -12.19 4.07 -3.44
N CYS A 8 -11.94 2.78 -3.18
CA CYS A 8 -11.49 1.82 -4.18
C CYS A 8 -12.52 1.64 -5.32
N HIS A 9 -13.81 1.56 -4.97
CA HIS A 9 -14.88 1.41 -5.96
C HIS A 9 -14.93 2.56 -6.98
N VAL A 10 -14.57 3.78 -6.55
CA VAL A 10 -14.51 4.93 -7.46
C VAL A 10 -13.36 4.77 -8.46
N LYS A 11 -12.18 4.33 -7.98
CA LYS A 11 -11.02 4.06 -8.86
C LYS A 11 -11.30 2.94 -9.86
N LEU A 12 -12.09 1.93 -9.47
CA LEU A 12 -12.41 0.77 -10.30
C LEU A 12 -13.61 0.99 -11.23
N THR A 13 -14.28 2.15 -11.14
CA THR A 13 -15.39 2.52 -12.03
C THR A 13 -14.95 3.65 -12.94
N PRO A 14 -14.45 3.33 -14.15
CA PRO A 14 -13.99 4.34 -15.10
C PRO A 14 -15.10 5.34 -15.44
N THR A 15 -14.78 6.61 -15.46
CA THR A 15 -15.72 7.65 -15.86
C THR A 15 -15.96 7.61 -17.37
N LYS A 16 -17.12 8.07 -17.81
CA LYS A 16 -17.47 8.11 -19.23
C LYS A 16 -16.42 8.88 -20.03
N GLY A 17 -15.88 8.25 -21.07
CA GLY A 17 -14.84 8.82 -21.93
C GLY A 17 -13.40 8.54 -21.49
N THR A 18 -13.19 7.83 -20.37
CA THR A 18 -11.86 7.33 -19.97
C THR A 18 -11.76 5.83 -20.22
N LYS A 19 -10.57 5.38 -20.60
CA LYS A 19 -10.28 3.96 -20.84
C LYS A 19 -9.07 3.55 -20.01
N PRO A 20 -9.23 2.63 -19.04
CA PRO A 20 -8.09 2.04 -18.35
C PRO A 20 -7.28 1.18 -19.34
N GLU A 21 -5.96 1.18 -19.17
CA GLU A 21 -5.03 0.41 -19.98
C GLU A 21 -4.16 -0.51 -19.11
N CYS A 22 -3.91 -0.11 -17.86
CA CYS A 22 -3.15 -0.91 -16.92
C CYS A 22 -3.57 -0.66 -15.47
N VAL A 23 -3.26 -1.66 -14.63
CA VAL A 23 -3.30 -1.56 -13.18
C VAL A 23 -1.88 -1.44 -12.65
N ILE A 24 -1.63 -0.53 -11.72
CA ILE A 24 -0.35 -0.37 -11.05
C ILE A 24 -0.54 -0.57 -9.56
N ILE A 25 0.17 -1.53 -9.00
CA ILE A 25 0.18 -1.78 -7.56
C ILE A 25 1.34 -1.01 -6.95
N ASN A 26 0.99 -0.11 -6.05
CA ASN A 26 1.94 0.65 -5.27
C ASN A 26 2.38 -0.19 -4.06
N ALA A 27 3.55 -0.80 -4.18
CA ALA A 27 4.26 -1.53 -3.14
C ALA A 27 5.61 -0.87 -2.84
N VAL A 28 5.70 0.44 -3.04
CA VAL A 28 6.93 1.22 -2.92
C VAL A 28 7.32 1.41 -1.45
N GLU A 29 6.34 1.80 -0.59
CA GLU A 29 6.56 2.05 0.85
C GLU A 29 7.77 2.97 1.11
N CYS A 30 7.75 4.17 0.48
CA CYS A 30 8.88 5.10 0.49
C CYS A 30 9.03 5.92 1.80
N GLU A 31 8.08 5.85 2.72
CA GLU A 31 8.19 6.50 4.03
C GLU A 31 9.20 5.77 4.90
N PRO A 32 10.18 6.48 5.49
CA PRO A 32 11.15 5.86 6.39
C PRO A 32 10.50 5.14 7.57
N TYR A 33 11.11 4.06 8.03
CA TYR A 33 10.67 3.20 9.15
C TYR A 33 9.42 2.34 8.89
N LEU A 34 8.64 2.58 7.87
CA LEU A 34 7.47 1.73 7.56
C LEU A 34 7.91 0.43 6.87
N THR A 35 7.32 -0.69 7.28
CA THR A 35 7.66 -2.03 6.78
C THR A 35 6.43 -2.94 6.64
N ALA A 36 5.22 -2.41 6.84
CA ALA A 36 3.98 -3.19 6.78
C ALA A 36 3.72 -3.77 5.37
N ASP A 37 3.91 -2.97 4.33
CA ASP A 37 3.73 -3.39 2.95
C ASP A 37 4.82 -4.38 2.53
N HIS A 38 6.07 -4.16 2.92
CA HIS A 38 7.18 -5.09 2.68
C HIS A 38 6.90 -6.47 3.29
N ARG A 39 6.49 -6.52 4.56
CA ARG A 39 6.14 -7.78 5.23
C ARG A 39 4.97 -8.48 4.56
N LEU A 40 3.97 -7.72 4.13
CA LEU A 40 2.82 -8.27 3.41
C LEU A 40 3.23 -8.92 2.07
N LEU A 41 4.16 -8.29 1.32
CA LEU A 41 4.72 -8.86 0.08
C LEU A 41 5.43 -10.19 0.32
N LEU A 42 6.15 -10.33 1.43
CA LEU A 42 6.89 -11.55 1.77
C LEU A 42 5.99 -12.66 2.32
N GLU A 43 4.98 -12.31 3.13
CA GLU A 43 4.14 -13.29 3.81
C GLU A 43 2.90 -13.71 3.01
N LYS A 44 2.43 -12.87 2.07
CA LYS A 44 1.18 -13.06 1.31
C LYS A 44 1.34 -12.82 -0.20
N PRO A 45 2.46 -13.28 -0.82
CA PRO A 45 2.72 -12.98 -2.22
C PRO A 45 1.67 -13.60 -3.17
N ASP A 46 1.19 -14.81 -2.90
CA ASP A 46 0.21 -15.49 -3.76
C ASP A 46 -1.14 -14.80 -3.69
N GLU A 47 -1.57 -14.41 -2.50
CA GLU A 47 -2.80 -13.66 -2.29
C GLU A 47 -2.77 -12.28 -2.96
N ILE A 48 -1.61 -11.63 -2.96
CA ILE A 48 -1.41 -10.36 -3.64
C ILE A 48 -1.52 -10.55 -5.16
N LEU A 49 -0.87 -11.55 -5.75
CA LEU A 49 -0.94 -11.81 -7.19
C LEU A 49 -2.37 -12.12 -7.64
N VAL A 50 -3.10 -12.93 -6.90
CA VAL A 50 -4.54 -13.16 -7.15
C VAL A 50 -5.33 -11.85 -7.03
N GLY A 51 -5.04 -11.03 -6.02
CA GLY A 51 -5.68 -9.72 -5.85
C GLY A 51 -5.44 -8.77 -7.02
N VAL A 52 -4.24 -8.77 -7.60
CA VAL A 52 -3.92 -8.00 -8.83
C VAL A 52 -4.76 -8.50 -10.00
N ASP A 53 -4.80 -9.81 -10.24
CA ASP A 53 -5.61 -10.42 -11.31
C ASP A 53 -7.10 -10.09 -11.17
N LEU A 54 -7.63 -10.12 -9.94
CA LEU A 54 -9.02 -9.70 -9.66
C LEU A 54 -9.28 -8.23 -10.03
N ILE A 55 -8.35 -7.34 -9.70
CA ILE A 55 -8.47 -5.92 -10.05
C ILE A 55 -8.38 -5.73 -11.56
N MET A 56 -7.44 -6.40 -12.24
CA MET A 56 -7.30 -6.35 -13.70
C MET A 56 -8.61 -6.80 -14.39
N LYS A 57 -9.22 -7.89 -13.93
CA LYS A 57 -10.52 -8.37 -14.43
C LYS A 57 -11.64 -7.38 -14.18
N ALA A 58 -11.70 -6.78 -13.00
CA ALA A 58 -12.73 -5.81 -12.64
C ALA A 58 -12.66 -4.53 -13.48
N VAL A 59 -11.45 -4.11 -13.86
CA VAL A 59 -11.21 -2.91 -14.68
C VAL A 59 -11.22 -3.23 -16.18
N GLY A 60 -11.05 -4.50 -16.57
CA GLY A 60 -11.03 -4.95 -17.95
C GLY A 60 -9.73 -4.64 -18.67
N VAL A 61 -8.58 -4.88 -18.03
CA VAL A 61 -7.25 -4.64 -18.59
C VAL A 61 -6.37 -5.90 -18.56
N ASP A 62 -5.43 -5.98 -19.49
CA ASP A 62 -4.53 -7.14 -19.67
C ASP A 62 -3.09 -6.85 -19.17
N LYS A 63 -2.87 -5.73 -18.48
CA LYS A 63 -1.55 -5.36 -17.94
C LYS A 63 -1.63 -4.95 -16.48
N GLY A 64 -0.85 -5.62 -15.64
CA GLY A 64 -0.65 -5.31 -14.24
C GLY A 64 0.83 -5.08 -13.93
N TYR A 65 1.13 -4.05 -13.16
CA TYR A 65 2.49 -3.75 -12.68
C TYR A 65 2.52 -3.71 -11.17
N ILE A 66 3.58 -4.26 -10.56
CA ILE A 66 3.83 -4.15 -9.13
C ILE A 66 5.13 -3.36 -8.96
N GLY A 67 5.02 -2.08 -8.55
CA GLY A 67 6.18 -1.23 -8.30
C GLY A 67 6.73 -1.45 -6.91
N ILE A 68 8.01 -1.83 -6.80
CA ILE A 68 8.71 -2.10 -5.53
C ILE A 68 10.05 -1.38 -5.56
N GLU A 69 10.43 -0.68 -4.47
CA GLU A 69 11.75 -0.08 -4.37
C GLU A 69 12.88 -1.12 -4.27
N ASN A 70 14.02 -0.82 -4.89
CA ASN A 70 15.18 -1.70 -4.97
C ASN A 70 15.88 -1.96 -3.62
N ASN A 71 15.50 -1.28 -2.56
CA ASN A 71 15.88 -1.58 -1.18
C ASN A 71 15.14 -2.80 -0.58
N LYS A 72 14.25 -3.44 -1.35
CA LYS A 72 13.49 -4.66 -0.99
C LYS A 72 13.81 -5.81 -1.96
N PRO A 73 15.09 -6.23 -2.09
CA PRO A 73 15.51 -7.22 -3.09
C PRO A 73 14.88 -8.59 -2.87
N ASP A 74 14.59 -8.96 -1.63
CA ASP A 74 13.91 -10.19 -1.23
C ASP A 74 12.47 -10.25 -1.78
N ALA A 75 11.70 -9.17 -1.60
CA ALA A 75 10.33 -9.07 -2.13
C ALA A 75 10.31 -9.05 -3.67
N ILE A 76 11.25 -8.33 -4.29
CA ILE A 76 11.40 -8.30 -5.76
C ILE A 76 11.67 -9.70 -6.30
N ALA A 77 12.65 -10.42 -5.72
CA ALA A 77 13.00 -11.76 -6.16
C ALA A 77 11.82 -12.74 -6.01
N LEU A 78 11.17 -12.74 -4.83
CA LEU A 78 10.05 -13.62 -4.53
C LEU A 78 8.87 -13.38 -5.48
N LEU A 79 8.45 -12.11 -5.64
CA LEU A 79 7.31 -11.79 -6.50
C LEU A 79 7.62 -11.98 -7.98
N THR A 80 8.84 -11.71 -8.43
CA THR A 80 9.25 -11.97 -9.82
C THR A 80 9.16 -13.46 -10.15
N GLU A 81 9.61 -14.33 -9.22
CA GLU A 81 9.51 -15.78 -9.42
C GLU A 81 8.04 -16.24 -9.47
N LYS A 82 7.22 -15.79 -8.51
CA LYS A 82 5.80 -16.18 -8.46
C LYS A 82 4.97 -15.59 -9.60
N ALA A 83 5.29 -14.39 -10.07
CA ALA A 83 4.61 -13.74 -11.19
C ALA A 83 4.79 -14.47 -12.52
N LYS A 84 5.73 -15.42 -12.64
CA LYS A 84 5.84 -16.28 -13.83
C LYS A 84 4.56 -17.06 -14.15
N ALA A 85 3.74 -17.34 -13.14
CA ALA A 85 2.43 -17.96 -13.33
C ALA A 85 1.35 -16.97 -13.82
N TYR A 86 1.66 -15.69 -13.88
CA TYR A 86 0.75 -14.60 -14.25
C TYR A 86 1.38 -13.75 -15.37
N PRO A 87 1.34 -14.19 -16.64
CA PRO A 87 2.10 -13.58 -17.74
C PRO A 87 1.75 -12.11 -18.03
N HIS A 88 0.66 -11.62 -17.45
CA HIS A 88 0.19 -10.24 -17.59
C HIS A 88 0.58 -9.34 -16.41
N ILE A 89 1.28 -9.89 -15.41
CA ILE A 89 1.73 -9.16 -14.22
C ILE A 89 3.25 -9.04 -14.27
N GLU A 90 3.75 -7.82 -14.20
CA GLU A 90 5.18 -7.49 -14.19
C GLU A 90 5.59 -6.86 -12.88
N VAL A 91 6.68 -7.34 -12.28
CA VAL A 91 7.31 -6.70 -11.12
C VAL A 91 8.32 -5.68 -11.62
N VAL A 92 8.16 -4.42 -11.23
CA VAL A 92 8.99 -3.30 -11.66
C VAL A 92 9.85 -2.80 -10.51
N PRO A 93 11.16 -3.12 -10.50
CA PRO A 93 12.08 -2.54 -9.52
C PRO A 93 12.23 -1.03 -9.74
N LEU A 94 12.05 -0.25 -8.68
CA LEU A 94 12.13 1.21 -8.71
C LEU A 94 13.29 1.70 -7.86
N GLN A 95 13.86 2.84 -8.25
CA GLN A 95 14.91 3.46 -7.47
C GLN A 95 14.38 3.94 -6.12
N GLU A 96 15.11 3.63 -5.04
CA GLU A 96 14.82 4.16 -3.72
C GLU A 96 14.99 5.68 -3.71
N LYS A 97 13.89 6.38 -3.54
CA LYS A 97 13.86 7.83 -3.31
C LYS A 97 12.47 8.28 -2.84
N TYR A 98 12.44 9.34 -2.05
CA TYR A 98 11.19 9.97 -1.65
C TYR A 98 10.81 11.13 -2.60
N PRO A 99 9.56 11.25 -3.06
CA PRO A 99 8.37 10.42 -2.81
C PRO A 99 8.04 9.43 -3.95
N GLN A 100 8.86 8.42 -4.19
CA GLN A 100 8.67 7.42 -5.27
C GLN A 100 7.30 6.72 -5.23
N GLY A 101 6.72 6.56 -4.02
CA GLY A 101 5.37 6.03 -3.79
C GLY A 101 4.25 7.03 -4.07
N GLY A 102 4.55 8.28 -4.40
CA GLY A 102 3.56 9.24 -4.85
C GLY A 102 2.87 8.74 -6.13
N GLU A 103 1.53 8.74 -6.16
CA GLU A 103 0.75 8.10 -7.24
C GLU A 103 1.19 8.57 -8.64
N LYS A 104 1.38 9.88 -8.83
CA LYS A 104 1.80 10.44 -10.13
C LYS A 104 3.25 10.10 -10.48
N GLN A 105 4.16 10.12 -9.51
CA GLN A 105 5.56 9.71 -9.68
C GLN A 105 5.66 8.24 -10.05
N LEU A 106 4.91 7.39 -9.36
CA LEU A 106 4.86 5.96 -9.65
C LEU A 106 4.36 5.68 -11.08
N ILE A 107 3.29 6.34 -11.51
CA ILE A 107 2.78 6.22 -12.88
C ILE A 107 3.86 6.61 -13.90
N ALA A 108 4.51 7.75 -13.71
CA ALA A 108 5.57 8.20 -14.62
C ALA A 108 6.76 7.22 -14.65
N ALA A 109 7.17 6.71 -13.48
CA ALA A 109 8.28 5.75 -13.38
C ALA A 109 7.97 4.41 -14.06
N VAL A 110 6.74 3.91 -13.96
CA VAL A 110 6.33 2.61 -14.51
C VAL A 110 5.95 2.69 -15.98
N THR A 111 5.25 3.75 -16.40
CA THR A 111 4.65 3.85 -17.75
C THR A 111 5.32 4.87 -18.66
N GLY A 112 6.15 5.74 -18.13
CA GLY A 112 6.69 6.91 -18.86
C GLY A 112 5.66 8.00 -19.12
N ARG A 113 4.43 7.90 -18.58
CA ARG A 113 3.35 8.85 -18.82
C ARG A 113 3.20 9.81 -17.64
N GLU A 114 3.05 11.08 -17.93
CA GLU A 114 2.83 12.10 -16.90
C GLU A 114 1.34 12.41 -16.74
N VAL A 115 0.84 12.29 -15.51
CA VAL A 115 -0.52 12.72 -15.18
C VAL A 115 -0.56 14.24 -15.13
N PRO A 116 -1.38 14.91 -15.98
CA PRO A 116 -1.43 16.37 -16.02
C PRO A 116 -1.82 17.01 -14.68
N ALA A 117 -1.69 18.33 -14.61
CA ALA A 117 -2.14 19.08 -13.44
C ALA A 117 -3.65 18.88 -13.19
N PRO A 118 -4.11 19.05 -11.92
CA PRO A 118 -5.53 18.97 -11.62
C PRO A 118 -6.39 19.84 -12.57
N PRO A 119 -7.57 19.34 -12.97
CA PRO A 119 -8.32 18.23 -12.37
C PRO A 119 -8.01 16.84 -12.92
N ALA A 120 -6.92 16.67 -13.68
CA ALA A 120 -6.56 15.37 -14.27
C ALA A 120 -6.27 14.28 -13.20
N LEU A 121 -6.75 13.09 -13.45
CA LEU A 121 -6.64 11.91 -12.61
C LEU A 121 -5.77 10.83 -13.29
N PRO A 122 -5.24 9.83 -12.58
CA PRO A 122 -4.50 8.71 -13.14
C PRO A 122 -5.17 8.05 -14.34
N ILE A 123 -6.48 7.92 -14.32
CA ILE A 123 -7.26 7.32 -15.40
C ILE A 123 -7.16 8.10 -16.72
N ASN A 124 -6.83 9.39 -16.70
CA ASN A 124 -6.65 10.20 -17.92
C ASN A 124 -5.40 9.76 -18.72
N VAL A 125 -4.48 9.07 -18.09
CA VAL A 125 -3.32 8.42 -18.73
C VAL A 125 -3.44 6.89 -18.77
N GLY A 126 -4.65 6.37 -18.59
CA GLY A 126 -4.95 4.93 -18.67
C GLY A 126 -4.53 4.12 -17.45
N ALA A 127 -4.11 4.74 -16.36
CA ALA A 127 -3.60 4.04 -15.18
C ALA A 127 -4.65 3.97 -14.04
N VAL A 128 -4.75 2.79 -13.43
CA VAL A 128 -5.49 2.60 -12.17
C VAL A 128 -4.50 2.15 -11.10
N VAL A 129 -4.33 2.95 -10.04
CA VAL A 129 -3.33 2.69 -9.00
C VAL A 129 -3.99 2.22 -7.71
N GLN A 130 -3.47 1.15 -7.11
CA GLN A 130 -3.91 0.63 -5.81
C GLN A 130 -2.70 0.35 -4.91
N ASN A 131 -2.81 0.64 -3.60
CA ASN A 131 -1.81 0.23 -2.62
C ASN A 131 -1.86 -1.29 -2.40
N VAL A 132 -0.72 -1.92 -2.10
CA VAL A 132 -0.62 -3.38 -1.93
C VAL A 132 -1.50 -3.92 -0.80
N GLY A 133 -1.63 -3.21 0.32
CA GLY A 133 -2.55 -3.59 1.40
C GLY A 133 -4.03 -3.54 0.96
N THR A 134 -4.38 -2.64 0.03
CA THR A 134 -5.71 -2.61 -0.59
C THR A 134 -5.93 -3.82 -1.49
N VAL A 135 -4.92 -4.22 -2.25
CA VAL A 135 -4.97 -5.42 -3.11
C VAL A 135 -5.21 -6.68 -2.27
N PHE A 136 -4.48 -6.82 -1.16
CA PHE A 136 -4.69 -7.93 -0.23
C PHE A 136 -6.10 -7.94 0.36
N ALA A 137 -6.62 -6.78 0.76
CA ALA A 137 -8.00 -6.67 1.26
C ALA A 137 -9.06 -7.01 0.20
N ILE A 138 -8.82 -6.69 -1.08
CA ILE A 138 -9.69 -7.09 -2.20
C ILE A 138 -9.66 -8.61 -2.37
N TYR A 139 -8.48 -9.23 -2.32
CA TYR A 139 -8.36 -10.69 -2.32
C TYR A 139 -9.20 -11.32 -1.19
N GLU A 140 -9.02 -10.84 0.05
CA GLU A 140 -9.78 -11.38 1.19
C GLU A 140 -11.30 -11.19 1.02
N ALA A 141 -11.73 -10.03 0.52
CA ALA A 141 -13.14 -9.77 0.31
C ALA A 141 -13.77 -10.69 -0.74
N VAL A 142 -13.08 -10.90 -1.87
CA VAL A 142 -13.62 -11.68 -2.99
C VAL A 142 -13.45 -13.18 -2.77
N MET A 143 -12.26 -13.62 -2.34
CA MET A 143 -11.93 -15.05 -2.24
C MET A 143 -12.34 -15.67 -0.90
N LYS A 144 -12.39 -14.87 0.16
CA LYS A 144 -12.68 -15.36 1.53
C LYS A 144 -13.98 -14.79 2.11
N ASN A 145 -14.68 -13.93 1.37
CA ASN A 145 -15.85 -13.19 1.86
C ASN A 145 -15.58 -12.46 3.19
N LYS A 146 -14.34 -12.00 3.38
CA LYS A 146 -13.88 -11.35 4.59
C LYS A 146 -13.84 -9.83 4.38
N PRO A 147 -14.66 -9.05 5.09
CA PRO A 147 -14.58 -7.59 5.01
C PRO A 147 -13.31 -7.06 5.66
N LEU A 148 -12.89 -5.84 5.26
CA LEU A 148 -11.76 -5.16 5.86
C LEU A 148 -12.11 -4.66 7.27
N PHE A 149 -11.77 -5.42 8.30
CA PHE A 149 -11.90 -5.05 9.71
C PHE A 149 -10.59 -5.10 10.48
N GLU A 150 -9.51 -5.52 9.84
CA GLU A 150 -8.15 -5.53 10.39
C GLU A 150 -7.14 -5.19 9.30
N ARG A 151 -5.97 -4.72 9.69
CA ARG A 151 -4.87 -4.41 8.78
C ARG A 151 -3.52 -4.57 9.46
N VAL A 152 -2.47 -4.77 8.68
CA VAL A 152 -1.09 -4.71 9.15
C VAL A 152 -0.68 -3.26 9.36
N ILE A 153 -0.07 -2.98 10.52
CA ILE A 153 0.41 -1.66 10.91
C ILE A 153 1.82 -1.78 11.45
N THR A 154 2.68 -0.87 11.07
CA THR A 154 4.02 -0.75 11.65
C THR A 154 3.96 0.13 12.90
N VAL A 155 4.41 -0.41 14.03
CA VAL A 155 4.71 0.36 15.25
C VAL A 155 6.21 0.42 15.38
N THR A 156 6.79 1.61 15.28
CA THR A 156 8.25 1.80 15.19
C THR A 156 8.68 3.17 15.70
N GLY A 157 9.97 3.36 15.80
CA GLY A 157 10.60 4.60 16.24
C GLY A 157 11.77 4.30 17.17
N LYS A 158 12.61 5.30 17.42
CA LYS A 158 13.80 5.13 18.25
C LYS A 158 13.48 4.79 19.71
N GLU A 159 12.32 5.22 20.18
CA GLU A 159 11.88 5.06 21.56
C GLU A 159 10.97 3.84 21.78
N VAL A 160 10.57 3.15 20.70
CA VAL A 160 9.77 1.91 20.81
C VAL A 160 10.70 0.77 21.19
N GLN A 161 10.39 0.06 22.28
CA GLN A 161 11.23 -0.99 22.81
C GLN A 161 11.32 -2.21 21.88
N ASN A 162 10.20 -2.66 21.34
CA ASN A 162 10.09 -3.82 20.47
C ASN A 162 9.34 -3.45 19.16
N PRO A 163 10.00 -2.72 18.21
CA PRO A 163 9.36 -2.33 16.96
C PRO A 163 8.81 -3.56 16.21
N SER A 164 7.54 -3.48 15.77
CA SER A 164 6.86 -4.64 15.18
C SER A 164 5.84 -4.22 14.13
N ASN A 165 5.53 -5.15 13.22
CA ASN A 165 4.34 -5.09 12.39
C ASN A 165 3.23 -5.91 13.05
N LEU A 166 2.12 -5.28 13.37
CA LEU A 166 1.00 -5.88 14.07
C LEU A 166 -0.22 -6.00 13.15
N LEU A 167 -0.92 -7.13 13.22
CA LEU A 167 -2.24 -7.26 12.62
C LEU A 167 -3.28 -6.71 13.60
N ALA A 168 -3.66 -5.46 13.38
CA ALA A 168 -4.54 -4.73 14.27
C ALA A 168 -5.97 -4.63 13.73
N ARG A 169 -6.96 -4.77 14.61
CA ARG A 169 -8.36 -4.50 14.26
C ARG A 169 -8.59 -2.99 14.11
N ILE A 170 -9.40 -2.64 13.15
CA ILE A 170 -9.85 -1.25 12.98
C ILE A 170 -10.68 -0.86 14.20
N GLY A 171 -10.36 0.29 14.77
CA GLY A 171 -10.94 0.77 16.03
C GLY A 171 -10.09 0.49 17.26
N THR A 172 -9.03 -0.32 17.18
CA THR A 172 -8.09 -0.53 18.30
C THR A 172 -7.39 0.81 18.62
N PRO A 173 -7.39 1.27 19.89
CA PRO A 173 -6.64 2.47 20.26
C PRO A 173 -5.14 2.29 20.05
N MET A 174 -4.45 3.35 19.62
CA MET A 174 -3.01 3.26 19.32
C MET A 174 -2.15 3.01 20.55
N ASN A 175 -2.58 3.45 21.75
CA ASN A 175 -1.90 3.13 23.00
C ASN A 175 -1.75 1.62 23.21
N GLN A 176 -2.79 0.82 22.93
CA GLN A 176 -2.72 -0.63 23.04
C GLN A 176 -1.67 -1.27 22.13
N LEU A 177 -1.53 -0.76 20.90
CA LEU A 177 -0.50 -1.24 19.99
C LEU A 177 0.91 -0.86 20.45
N ILE A 178 1.05 0.31 21.03
CA ILE A 178 2.30 0.80 21.59
C ILE A 178 2.68 -0.03 22.83
N GLU A 179 1.72 -0.32 23.71
CA GLU A 179 1.92 -1.18 24.88
C GLU A 179 2.35 -2.60 24.49
N GLU A 180 1.74 -3.18 23.45
CA GLU A 180 2.14 -4.49 22.90
C GLU A 180 3.59 -4.48 22.40
N CYS A 181 4.09 -3.33 21.95
CA CYS A 181 5.46 -3.13 21.53
C CYS A 181 6.42 -2.71 22.68
N GLY A 182 6.00 -2.83 23.94
CA GLY A 182 6.82 -2.54 25.11
C GLY A 182 6.65 -1.12 25.68
N GLY A 183 5.69 -0.36 25.15
CA GLY A 183 5.41 1.00 25.62
C GLY A 183 6.37 2.07 25.09
N LEU A 184 6.25 3.26 25.65
CA LEU A 184 7.11 4.41 25.37
C LEU A 184 7.65 4.97 26.69
N PRO A 185 8.89 5.52 26.69
CA PRO A 185 9.44 6.20 27.86
C PRO A 185 8.65 7.49 28.17
N GLU A 186 8.66 7.89 29.47
CA GLU A 186 7.93 9.08 29.93
C GLU A 186 8.34 10.38 29.24
N ASN A 187 9.59 10.47 28.81
CA ASN A 187 10.15 11.63 28.12
C ASN A 187 9.92 11.61 26.59
N THR A 188 9.02 10.77 26.08
CA THR A 188 8.70 10.72 24.64
C THR A 188 8.21 12.07 24.16
N GLY A 189 8.93 12.70 23.25
CA GLY A 189 8.62 14.03 22.76
C GLY A 189 7.44 14.11 21.78
N LYS A 190 7.27 13.06 20.94
CA LYS A 190 6.25 13.06 19.90
C LYS A 190 5.93 11.66 19.41
N VAL A 191 4.63 11.39 19.19
CA VAL A 191 4.15 10.22 18.44
C VAL A 191 3.49 10.71 17.16
N ILE A 192 3.78 10.02 16.05
CA ILE A 192 3.27 10.37 14.72
C ILE A 192 2.38 9.23 14.23
N GLY A 193 1.13 9.54 13.92
CA GLY A 193 0.24 8.64 13.19
C GLY A 193 0.48 8.76 11.70
N GLY A 194 0.96 7.69 11.07
CA GLY A 194 1.46 7.64 9.70
C GLY A 194 2.99 7.69 9.63
N GLY A 195 3.53 7.86 8.43
CA GLY A 195 4.99 7.96 8.24
C GLY A 195 5.57 9.30 8.70
N PRO A 196 6.88 9.39 8.96
CA PRO A 196 7.51 10.60 9.48
C PRO A 196 7.50 11.78 8.52
N MET A 197 7.31 11.54 7.22
CA MET A 197 7.29 12.58 6.19
C MET A 197 5.89 13.20 6.00
N MET A 198 4.84 12.38 6.02
CA MET A 198 3.47 12.82 5.74
C MET A 198 2.49 12.62 6.90
N GLY A 199 2.89 11.92 7.95
CA GLY A 199 2.06 11.66 9.11
C GLY A 199 1.79 12.91 9.95
N LYS A 200 0.88 12.78 10.91
CA LYS A 200 0.47 13.85 11.81
C LYS A 200 0.87 13.54 13.24
N ALA A 201 1.38 14.54 13.95
CA ALA A 201 1.59 14.41 15.38
C ALA A 201 0.26 14.16 16.11
N LEU A 202 0.23 13.13 16.95
CA LEU A 202 -0.92 12.78 17.76
C LEU A 202 -0.96 13.62 19.02
N MET A 203 -2.13 14.16 19.36
CA MET A 203 -2.35 14.91 20.59
C MET A 203 -2.60 13.99 21.81
N ASN A 204 -3.06 12.78 21.55
CA ASN A 204 -3.25 11.71 22.54
C ASN A 204 -3.16 10.35 21.82
N LEU A 205 -3.11 9.27 22.57
CA LEU A 205 -2.95 7.91 22.05
C LEU A 205 -4.25 7.09 22.04
N ASP A 206 -5.38 7.68 22.42
CA ASP A 206 -6.70 7.03 22.34
C ASP A 206 -7.28 7.07 20.91
N VAL A 207 -6.51 7.60 19.97
CA VAL A 207 -6.88 7.62 18.54
C VAL A 207 -6.98 6.19 18.02
N PRO A 208 -8.09 5.83 17.37
CA PRO A 208 -8.28 4.48 16.87
C PRO A 208 -7.51 4.22 15.58
N VAL A 209 -7.12 2.97 15.39
CA VAL A 209 -6.65 2.46 14.09
C VAL A 209 -7.74 2.66 13.04
N CYS A 210 -7.38 3.27 11.92
CA CYS A 210 -8.25 3.51 10.78
C CYS A 210 -7.93 2.59 9.59
N LYS A 211 -8.74 2.65 8.55
CA LYS A 211 -8.54 1.87 7.31
C LYS A 211 -7.38 2.37 6.43
N GLY A 212 -6.84 3.53 6.69
CA GLY A 212 -5.74 4.14 5.94
C GLY A 212 -4.72 4.78 6.81
#